data_b1bf85719a590db10902099f82e05590
#
_entry.id   b1bf85719a590db10902099f82e05590
#
_cell.length_a   1.000
_cell.length_b   1.000
_cell.length_c   1.000
_cell.angle_alpha   90.00
_cell.angle_beta   90.00
_cell.angle_gamma   90.00
#
_symmetry.space_group_name_H-M   'P 1'
#
loop_
_entity.id
_entity.type
_entity.pdbx_description
1 polymer ?
#
loop_
_entity_poly.entity_id
_entity_poly.type
_entity_poly.pdbx_seq_one_letter_code
_entity_poly.pdbx_strand_id
1 'polypeptide(L)'
;VISRMQMEHLKKRIQEVFGNAEKELIFYDSRHRNDFSSLLLGRRKKNLCGLPNYAAAVFLLSADENLWEKVSKQVLDTGIYFDRIRLGSVTLEQYILFHAARDVYLGTKHIRLSELTDRELIPDEILRLIVNAFVMERYGVDIVEREVWNED
;
A
#
# COMPACT_ATOMS: atom_id res chain seq x y z
N VAL A 1 -9.73 18.40 -26.99
CA VAL A 1 -10.58 17.23 -27.25
C VAL A 1 -9.71 15.99 -27.41
N ILE A 2 -9.99 14.97 -26.62
CA ILE A 2 -9.27 13.70 -26.68
C ILE A 2 -9.80 12.87 -27.86
N SER A 3 -8.91 12.43 -28.75
CA SER A 3 -9.31 11.57 -29.85
C SER A 3 -9.75 10.18 -29.35
N ARG A 4 -10.47 9.43 -30.18
CA ARG A 4 -10.88 8.06 -29.87
C ARG A 4 -9.66 7.18 -29.58
N MET A 5 -8.60 7.33 -30.36
CA MET A 5 -7.35 6.58 -30.21
C MET A 5 -6.67 6.90 -28.88
N GLN A 6 -6.63 8.18 -28.49
CA GLN A 6 -6.08 8.61 -27.19
C GLN A 6 -6.90 8.05 -26.04
N MET A 7 -8.21 8.00 -26.16
CA MET A 7 -9.09 7.45 -25.14
C MET A 7 -8.86 5.94 -24.96
N GLU A 8 -8.73 5.20 -26.05
CA GLU A 8 -8.43 3.77 -25.99
C GLU A 8 -7.06 3.49 -25.37
N HIS A 9 -6.05 4.30 -25.70
CA HIS A 9 -4.73 4.21 -25.09
C HIS A 9 -4.80 4.47 -23.59
N LEU A 10 -5.54 5.48 -23.17
CA LEU A 10 -5.74 5.81 -21.76
C LEU A 10 -6.41 4.66 -21.00
N LYS A 11 -7.48 4.10 -21.55
CA LYS A 11 -8.16 2.94 -20.94
C LYS A 11 -7.23 1.76 -20.76
N LYS A 12 -6.46 1.45 -21.80
CA LYS A 12 -5.47 0.37 -21.75
C LYS A 12 -4.44 0.62 -20.65
N ARG A 13 -3.93 1.85 -20.55
CA ARG A 13 -2.93 2.23 -19.55
C ARG A 13 -3.49 2.10 -18.13
N ILE A 14 -4.73 2.55 -17.92
CA ILE A 14 -5.40 2.42 -16.62
C ILE A 14 -5.51 0.95 -16.23
N GLN A 15 -5.91 0.09 -17.17
CA GLN A 15 -6.00 -1.35 -16.91
C GLN A 15 -4.66 -1.98 -16.60
N GLU A 16 -3.59 -1.55 -17.27
CA GLU A 16 -2.23 -2.06 -17.00
C GLU A 16 -1.74 -1.65 -15.60
N VAL A 17 -2.03 -0.42 -15.18
CA VAL A 17 -1.55 0.11 -13.90
C VAL A 17 -2.39 -0.37 -12.73
N PHE A 18 -3.71 -0.34 -12.86
CA PHE A 18 -4.62 -0.60 -11.76
C PHE A 18 -5.35 -1.94 -11.83
N GLY A 19 -5.22 -2.63 -12.96
CA GLY A 19 -5.91 -3.89 -13.16
C GLY A 19 -7.42 -3.73 -13.19
N ASN A 20 -8.14 -4.82 -13.00
CA ASN A 20 -9.58 -4.80 -12.80
C ASN A 20 -9.85 -4.48 -11.34
N ALA A 21 -10.00 -3.20 -11.04
CA ALA A 21 -10.06 -2.62 -9.70
C ALA A 21 -11.16 -3.19 -8.80
N GLU A 22 -12.04 -4.02 -9.33
CA GLU A 22 -13.19 -4.50 -8.55
C GLU A 22 -12.90 -5.70 -7.66
N LYS A 23 -11.78 -6.43 -7.87
CA LYS A 23 -11.66 -7.75 -7.24
C LYS A 23 -10.29 -8.17 -6.70
N GLU A 24 -9.20 -7.45 -6.98
CA GLU A 24 -7.88 -7.95 -6.56
C GLU A 24 -6.98 -6.85 -5.99
N LEU A 25 -6.52 -7.05 -4.77
CA LEU A 25 -5.41 -6.29 -4.25
C LEU A 25 -4.16 -6.66 -5.03
N ILE A 26 -3.44 -5.65 -5.49
CA ILE A 26 -2.23 -5.87 -6.26
C ILE A 26 -1.04 -5.78 -5.30
N PHE A 27 -0.47 -6.93 -4.98
CA PHE A 27 0.74 -7.01 -4.19
C PHE A 27 1.96 -6.77 -5.09
N TYR A 28 3.03 -6.31 -4.47
CA TYR A 28 4.29 -6.11 -5.18
C TYR A 28 4.86 -7.45 -5.69
N ASP A 29 4.84 -8.46 -4.82
CA ASP A 29 5.29 -9.82 -5.13
C ASP A 29 4.69 -10.82 -4.13
N SER A 30 5.05 -12.10 -4.26
CA SER A 30 4.55 -13.16 -3.37
C SER A 30 5.00 -12.98 -1.92
N ARG A 31 6.21 -12.48 -1.70
CA ARG A 31 6.72 -12.19 -0.37
C ARG A 31 5.88 -11.12 0.32
N HIS A 32 5.56 -10.03 -0.39
CA HIS A 32 4.70 -8.95 0.11
C HIS A 32 3.34 -9.51 0.55
N ARG A 33 2.74 -10.32 -0.30
CA ARG A 33 1.46 -10.97 -0.02
C ARG A 33 1.53 -11.82 1.25
N ASN A 34 2.56 -12.65 1.36
CA ASN A 34 2.73 -13.55 2.49
C ASN A 34 2.98 -12.79 3.79
N ASP A 35 3.86 -11.82 3.80
CA ASP A 35 4.18 -11.02 4.98
C ASP A 35 2.97 -10.23 5.47
N PHE A 36 2.27 -9.56 4.55
CA PHE A 36 1.08 -8.80 4.88
C PHE A 36 -0.02 -9.70 5.43
N SER A 37 -0.31 -10.81 4.75
CA SER A 37 -1.37 -11.74 5.14
C SER A 37 -1.08 -12.38 6.50
N SER A 38 0.16 -12.80 6.73
CA SER A 38 0.57 -13.42 7.99
C SER A 38 0.44 -12.44 9.16
N LEU A 39 0.87 -11.20 8.96
CA LEU A 39 0.74 -10.17 10.00
C LEU A 39 -0.72 -9.86 10.29
N LEU A 40 -1.52 -9.69 9.26
CA LEU A 40 -2.93 -9.35 9.40
C LEU A 40 -3.70 -10.45 10.12
N LEU A 41 -3.48 -11.71 9.76
CA LEU A 41 -4.11 -12.85 10.43
C LEU A 41 -3.68 -12.94 11.90
N GLY A 42 -2.41 -12.73 12.20
CA GLY A 42 -1.89 -12.72 13.56
C GLY A 42 -2.50 -11.60 14.42
N ARG A 43 -2.72 -10.43 13.83
CA ARG A 43 -3.26 -9.26 14.52
C ARG A 43 -4.78 -9.27 14.65
N ARG A 44 -5.47 -10.04 13.81
CA ARG A 44 -6.93 -10.11 13.79
C ARG A 44 -7.54 -10.45 15.16
N LYS A 45 -6.88 -11.31 15.90
CA LYS A 45 -7.33 -11.71 17.24
C LYS A 45 -7.32 -10.56 18.24
N LYS A 46 -6.61 -9.47 17.94
CA LYS A 46 -6.45 -8.31 18.83
C LYS A 46 -7.21 -7.08 18.35
N ASN A 47 -8.06 -7.21 17.35
CA ASN A 47 -8.92 -6.16 16.78
C ASN A 47 -8.21 -4.98 16.10
N LEU A 48 -6.87 -4.98 15.99
CA LEU A 48 -6.15 -3.91 15.30
C LEU A 48 -6.26 -4.01 13.78
N CYS A 49 -6.29 -5.21 13.25
CA CYS A 49 -6.46 -5.41 11.82
C CYS A 49 -7.86 -5.04 11.31
N GLY A 50 -8.80 -4.74 12.22
CA GLY A 50 -10.08 -4.15 11.87
C GLY A 50 -10.02 -2.66 11.59
N LEU A 51 -8.88 -2.00 11.84
CA LEU A 51 -8.69 -0.59 11.54
C LEU A 51 -8.13 -0.43 10.12
N PRO A 52 -8.90 0.18 9.19
CA PRO A 52 -8.47 0.29 7.79
C PRO A 52 -7.14 1.01 7.60
N ASN A 53 -6.90 2.07 8.36
CA ASN A 53 -5.65 2.84 8.27
C ASN A 53 -4.43 2.01 8.68
N TYR A 54 -4.57 1.16 9.71
CA TYR A 54 -3.50 0.25 10.14
C TYR A 54 -3.16 -0.75 9.02
N ALA A 55 -4.17 -1.41 8.47
CA ALA A 55 -3.98 -2.37 7.39
C ALA A 55 -3.36 -1.73 6.15
N ALA A 56 -3.84 -0.55 5.75
CA ALA A 56 -3.32 0.19 4.60
C ALA A 56 -1.84 0.57 4.79
N ALA A 57 -1.47 1.04 5.98
CA ALA A 57 -0.09 1.39 6.28
C ALA A 57 0.82 0.16 6.26
N VAL A 58 0.40 -0.95 6.86
CA VAL A 58 1.16 -2.20 6.85
C VAL A 58 1.33 -2.72 5.41
N PHE A 59 0.29 -2.61 4.59
CA PHE A 59 0.35 -2.99 3.18
C PHE A 59 1.49 -2.25 2.45
N LEU A 60 1.60 -0.95 2.67
CA LEU A 60 2.66 -0.15 2.05
C LEU A 60 4.05 -0.44 2.64
N LEU A 61 4.16 -0.55 3.96
CA LEU A 61 5.43 -0.79 4.63
C LEU A 61 6.02 -2.16 4.32
N SER A 62 5.17 -3.17 4.15
CA SER A 62 5.61 -4.53 3.87
C SER A 62 5.89 -4.79 2.38
N ALA A 63 5.62 -3.83 1.51
CA ALA A 63 5.82 -3.98 0.07
C ALA A 63 7.30 -4.14 -0.32
N ASP A 64 8.20 -3.51 0.42
CA ASP A 64 9.65 -3.60 0.20
C ASP A 64 10.29 -4.33 1.37
N GLU A 65 11.07 -5.38 1.08
CA GLU A 65 11.67 -6.24 2.10
C GLU A 65 12.62 -5.48 3.01
N ASN A 66 13.49 -4.66 2.43
CA ASN A 66 14.47 -3.88 3.19
C ASN A 66 13.80 -2.82 4.07
N LEU A 67 12.78 -2.17 3.55
CA LEU A 67 11.98 -1.22 4.32
C LEU A 67 11.30 -1.95 5.48
N TRP A 68 10.68 -3.11 5.21
CA TRP A 68 9.99 -3.89 6.23
C TRP A 68 10.91 -4.31 7.37
N GLU A 69 12.13 -4.72 7.06
CA GLU A 69 13.13 -5.04 8.09
C GLU A 69 13.41 -3.86 9.02
N LYS A 70 13.44 -2.64 8.45
CA LYS A 70 13.71 -1.43 9.23
C LYS A 70 12.54 -1.00 10.12
N VAL A 71 11.31 -1.23 9.68
CA VAL A 71 10.12 -0.68 10.34
C VAL A 71 9.32 -1.70 11.15
N SER A 72 9.45 -2.99 10.86
CA SER A 72 8.59 -4.03 11.44
C SER A 72 8.60 -4.08 12.97
N LYS A 73 9.72 -3.75 13.59
CA LYS A 73 9.84 -3.72 15.06
C LYS A 73 8.97 -2.63 15.70
N GLN A 74 8.56 -1.64 14.94
CA GLN A 74 7.70 -0.56 15.42
C GLN A 74 6.24 -0.71 14.98
N VAL A 75 5.93 -1.82 14.29
CA VAL A 75 4.57 -2.19 13.89
C VAL A 75 4.06 -3.18 14.94
N LEU A 76 3.43 -2.64 15.99
CA LEU A 76 3.02 -3.39 17.16
C LEU A 76 1.51 -3.62 17.18
N ASP A 77 1.06 -4.47 18.12
CA ASP A 77 -0.37 -4.71 18.36
C ASP A 77 -1.12 -3.45 18.75
N THR A 78 -0.43 -2.52 19.39
CA THR A 78 -1.01 -1.28 19.90
C THR A 78 -1.00 -0.15 18.86
N GLY A 79 -0.31 -0.33 17.74
CA GLY A 79 -0.23 0.67 16.68
C GLY A 79 1.11 0.66 15.98
N ILE A 80 1.28 1.63 15.06
CA ILE A 80 2.52 1.84 14.34
C ILE A 80 3.19 3.11 14.88
N TYR A 81 4.39 2.95 15.41
CA TYR A 81 5.11 4.04 16.09
C TYR A 81 6.12 4.68 15.15
N PHE A 82 5.63 5.48 14.20
CA PHE A 82 6.45 6.13 13.18
C PHE A 82 7.57 7.00 13.80
N ASP A 83 7.30 7.64 14.94
CA ASP A 83 8.29 8.50 15.59
C ASP A 83 9.51 7.74 16.11
N ARG A 84 9.40 6.44 16.30
CA ARG A 84 10.48 5.58 16.77
C ARG A 84 11.28 4.95 15.64
N ILE A 85 10.84 5.15 14.39
CA ILE A 85 11.49 4.56 13.24
C ILE A 85 12.66 5.42 12.79
N ARG A 86 13.81 4.79 12.57
CA ARG A 86 15.00 5.40 12.00
C ARG A 86 15.28 4.74 10.66
N LEU A 87 14.97 5.46 9.57
CA LEU A 87 15.12 4.91 8.22
C LEU A 87 16.59 4.77 7.81
N GLY A 88 17.42 5.72 8.20
CA GLY A 88 18.80 5.76 7.74
C GLY A 88 18.86 5.92 6.23
N SER A 89 19.73 5.15 5.59
CA SER A 89 19.89 5.15 4.13
C SER A 89 18.79 4.33 3.49
N VAL A 90 17.96 4.96 2.67
CA VAL A 90 16.86 4.30 1.94
C VAL A 90 16.83 4.77 0.49
N THR A 91 16.26 3.96 -0.39
CA THR A 91 16.00 4.35 -1.77
C THR A 91 14.84 5.34 -1.83
N LEU A 92 14.68 6.01 -2.96
CA LEU A 92 13.56 6.91 -3.18
C LEU A 92 12.21 6.16 -3.06
N GLU A 93 12.14 4.96 -3.61
CA GLU A 93 10.93 4.14 -3.54
C GLU A 93 10.56 3.77 -2.11
N GLN A 94 11.56 3.38 -1.31
CA GLN A 94 11.36 3.08 0.12
C GLN A 94 10.90 4.32 0.88
N TYR A 95 11.49 5.47 0.58
CA TYR A 95 11.09 6.75 1.18
C TYR A 95 9.64 7.08 0.87
N ILE A 96 9.23 6.92 -0.39
CA ILE A 96 7.86 7.18 -0.82
C ILE A 96 6.87 6.24 -0.13
N LEU A 97 7.17 4.95 -0.08
CA LEU A 97 6.33 3.95 0.61
C LEU A 97 6.17 4.28 2.09
N PHE A 98 7.26 4.66 2.75
CA PHE A 98 7.25 5.02 4.16
C PHE A 98 6.37 6.24 4.43
N HIS A 99 6.55 7.31 3.65
CA HIS A 99 5.77 8.53 3.85
C HIS A 99 4.31 8.37 3.43
N ALA A 100 4.02 7.60 2.40
CA ALA A 100 2.65 7.27 2.03
C ALA A 100 1.95 6.47 3.15
N ALA A 101 2.65 5.52 3.75
CA ALA A 101 2.13 4.76 4.89
C ALA A 101 1.86 5.66 6.09
N ARG A 102 2.77 6.57 6.38
CA ARG A 102 2.61 7.53 7.46
C ARG A 102 1.42 8.46 7.22
N ASP A 103 1.28 8.95 6.00
CA ASP A 103 0.16 9.84 5.62
C ASP A 103 -1.18 9.13 5.77
N VAL A 104 -1.28 7.88 5.30
CA VAL A 104 -2.49 7.07 5.43
C VAL A 104 -2.82 6.79 6.89
N TYR A 105 -1.82 6.48 7.71
CA TYR A 105 -2.03 6.09 9.10
C TYR A 105 -2.30 7.29 10.01
N LEU A 106 -1.52 8.36 9.89
CA LEU A 106 -1.59 9.52 10.77
C LEU A 106 -2.41 10.69 10.20
N GLY A 107 -2.76 10.65 8.91
CA GLY A 107 -3.41 11.77 8.25
C GLY A 107 -2.48 12.94 7.96
N THR A 108 -1.18 12.70 7.91
CA THR A 108 -0.19 13.72 7.56
C THR A 108 -0.16 13.96 6.05
N LYS A 109 0.63 14.94 5.58
CA LYS A 109 0.65 15.36 4.18
C LYS A 109 2.06 15.45 3.63
N HIS A 110 2.83 14.37 3.77
CA HIS A 110 4.19 14.27 3.26
C HIS A 110 4.23 14.06 1.75
N ILE A 111 3.27 13.27 1.23
CA ILE A 111 3.14 13.03 -0.20
C ILE A 111 2.01 13.91 -0.73
N ARG A 112 2.32 14.72 -1.74
CA ARG A 112 1.35 15.62 -2.36
C ARG A 112 0.71 14.96 -3.58
N LEU A 113 -0.51 15.35 -3.91
CA LEU A 113 -1.19 14.85 -5.11
C LEU A 113 -0.39 15.12 -6.38
N SER A 114 0.27 16.29 -6.46
CA SER A 114 1.13 16.62 -7.59
C SER A 114 2.33 15.67 -7.73
N GLU A 115 2.82 15.13 -6.61
CA GLU A 115 3.90 14.15 -6.63
C GLU A 115 3.41 12.78 -7.11
N LEU A 116 2.17 12.41 -6.78
CA LEU A 116 1.56 11.16 -7.25
C LEU A 116 1.40 11.13 -8.77
N THR A 117 1.23 12.29 -9.40
CA THR A 117 1.07 12.39 -10.85
C THR A 117 2.41 12.49 -11.60
N ASP A 118 3.51 12.59 -10.89
CA ASP A 118 4.85 12.67 -11.48
C ASP A 118 5.43 11.27 -11.69
N ARG A 119 5.44 10.81 -12.95
CA ARG A 119 5.91 9.47 -13.31
C ARG A 119 7.39 9.25 -13.07
N GLU A 120 8.20 10.31 -13.08
CA GLU A 120 9.64 10.22 -12.81
C GLU A 120 9.89 10.06 -11.31
N LEU A 121 9.05 10.65 -10.48
CA LEU A 121 9.18 10.56 -9.03
C LEU A 121 8.58 9.27 -8.49
N ILE A 122 7.37 8.93 -8.94
CA ILE A 122 6.62 7.76 -8.45
C ILE A 122 6.36 6.80 -9.62
N PRO A 123 7.09 5.67 -9.69
CA PRO A 123 6.87 4.66 -10.73
C PRO A 123 5.47 4.04 -10.64
N ASP A 124 5.00 3.50 -11.75
CA ASP A 124 3.67 2.88 -11.83
C ASP A 124 3.43 1.82 -10.76
N GLU A 125 4.44 1.02 -10.45
CA GLU A 125 4.35 -0.04 -9.44
C GLU A 125 4.06 0.51 -8.05
N ILE A 126 4.74 1.59 -7.70
CA ILE A 126 4.55 2.26 -6.40
C ILE A 126 3.22 2.98 -6.36
N LEU A 127 2.84 3.66 -7.44
CA LEU A 127 1.52 4.30 -7.54
C LEU A 127 0.40 3.27 -7.36
N ARG A 128 0.53 2.11 -7.96
CA ARG A 128 -0.42 1.02 -7.84
C ARG A 128 -0.61 0.59 -6.37
N LEU A 129 0.49 0.44 -5.66
CA LEU A 129 0.45 0.09 -4.23
C LEU A 129 -0.25 1.18 -3.41
N ILE A 130 0.06 2.45 -3.68
CA ILE A 130 -0.55 3.58 -2.97
C ILE A 130 -2.06 3.62 -3.22
N VAL A 131 -2.50 3.43 -4.46
CA VAL A 131 -3.93 3.39 -4.79
C VAL A 131 -4.63 2.23 -4.09
N ASN A 132 -4.01 1.05 -4.05
CA ASN A 132 -4.56 -0.09 -3.31
C ASN A 132 -4.69 0.21 -1.81
N ALA A 133 -3.73 0.91 -1.23
CA ALA A 133 -3.79 1.32 0.17
C ALA A 133 -4.97 2.29 0.41
N PHE A 134 -5.21 3.22 -0.50
CA PHE A 134 -6.37 4.12 -0.41
C PHE A 134 -7.69 3.36 -0.47
N VAL A 135 -7.79 2.39 -1.36
CA VAL A 135 -8.97 1.53 -1.49
C VAL A 135 -9.20 0.75 -0.19
N MET A 136 -8.13 0.21 0.37
CA MET A 136 -8.18 -0.53 1.64
C MET A 136 -8.63 0.36 2.80
N GLU A 137 -8.11 1.57 2.89
CA GLU A 137 -8.51 2.53 3.91
C GLU A 137 -9.99 2.92 3.78
N ARG A 138 -10.44 3.15 2.55
CA ARG A 138 -11.80 3.59 2.29
C ARG A 138 -12.85 2.51 2.54
N TYR A 139 -12.56 1.27 2.12
CA TYR A 139 -13.55 0.18 2.11
C TYR A 139 -13.32 -0.86 3.21
N GLY A 140 -12.22 -0.75 3.94
CA GLY A 140 -11.93 -1.61 5.08
C GLY A 140 -11.20 -2.91 4.70
N VAL A 141 -11.00 -3.75 5.71
CA VAL A 141 -10.18 -4.95 5.62
C VAL A 141 -10.90 -6.13 4.96
N ASP A 142 -12.21 -6.04 4.76
CA ASP A 142 -13.02 -7.10 4.15
C ASP A 142 -12.52 -7.50 2.76
N ILE A 143 -12.02 -6.55 2.00
CA ILE A 143 -11.44 -6.81 0.68
C ILE A 143 -10.20 -7.70 0.82
N VAL A 144 -9.38 -7.44 1.83
CA VAL A 144 -8.17 -8.21 2.13
C VAL A 144 -8.53 -9.63 2.55
N GLU A 145 -9.56 -9.79 3.37
CA GLU A 145 -10.01 -11.09 3.85
C GLU A 145 -10.44 -12.01 2.73
N ARG A 146 -11.14 -11.49 1.72
CA ARG A 146 -11.57 -12.28 0.57
C ARG A 146 -10.38 -12.85 -0.21
N GLU A 147 -9.32 -12.09 -0.35
CA GLU A 147 -8.10 -12.50 -1.04
C GLU A 147 -7.33 -13.56 -0.25
N VAL A 148 -7.21 -13.38 1.06
CA VAL A 148 -6.50 -14.31 1.94
C VAL A 148 -7.22 -15.67 2.02
N TRP A 149 -8.55 -15.69 1.98
CA TRP A 149 -9.35 -16.92 2.10
C TRP A 149 -9.54 -17.68 0.79
N ASN A 150 -9.33 -17.05 -0.36
CA ASN A 150 -9.56 -17.66 -1.68
C ASN A 150 -8.32 -18.33 -2.27
N GLU A 151 -7.25 -18.51 -1.49
CA GLU A 151 -5.98 -19.07 -1.96
C GLU A 151 -5.71 -20.53 -1.60
N ASP A 152 -6.70 -21.24 -1.22
CA ASP A 152 -6.56 -22.70 -1.00
C ASP A 152 -6.63 -23.47 -2.33
#